data_d34ecb81180e06202e79371054c3d398
#
_entry.id   d34ecb81180e06202e79371054c3d398
#
_cell.length_a   1.000
_cell.length_b   1.000
_cell.length_c   1.000
_cell.angle_alpha   90.00
_cell.angle_beta   90.00
_cell.angle_gamma   90.00
#
_symmetry.space_group_name_H-M   'P 1'
#
loop_
_entity.id
_entity.type
_entity.pdbx_description
1 polymer ?
#
loop_
_entity_poly.entity_id
_entity_poly.type
_entity_poly.pdbx_seq_one_letter_code
_entity_poly.pdbx_strand_id
1 'polypeptide(L)'
;VLRNEALPEKIPSGGLIILRDGDPGEPETLLSPLSYYWQHRALVEAIVQKGDQAARDLALDGLYRKISLAIAGDRTLGGLCDRITPQAPDSNVLAVEGSPQIKGAIIPIELIYVTADPLG
;
A
#
# COMPACT_ATOMS: atom_id res chain seq x y z
N VAL A 1 2.87 9.18 -5.56
CA VAL A 1 3.13 7.89 -4.91
C VAL A 1 4.60 7.53 -5.09
N LEU A 2 5.28 7.25 -4.00
CA LEU A 2 6.66 6.77 -3.97
C LEU A 2 6.67 5.24 -3.90
N ARG A 3 7.77 4.63 -4.33
CA ARG A 3 7.94 3.17 -4.23
C ARG A 3 9.23 2.85 -3.48
N ASN A 4 9.10 2.06 -2.41
CA ASN A 4 10.22 1.60 -1.57
C ASN A 4 11.15 2.73 -1.07
N GLU A 5 10.61 3.94 -0.97
CA GLU A 5 11.37 5.11 -0.54
C GLU A 5 11.44 5.19 0.98
N ALA A 6 12.54 5.76 1.48
CA ALA A 6 12.62 6.12 2.88
C ALA A 6 11.69 7.29 3.19
N LEU A 7 11.24 7.39 4.45
CA LEU A 7 10.41 8.51 4.88
C LEU A 7 11.19 9.82 4.74
N PRO A 8 10.67 10.82 3.97
CA PRO A 8 11.35 12.10 3.86
C PRO A 8 11.28 12.88 5.17
N GLU A 9 12.18 13.83 5.36
CA GLU A 9 12.21 14.69 6.56
C GLU A 9 10.94 15.56 6.67
N LYS A 10 10.38 15.95 5.53
CA LYS A 10 9.19 16.80 5.47
C LYS A 10 8.09 16.11 4.69
N ILE A 11 6.92 15.98 5.32
CA ILE A 11 5.75 15.40 4.69
C ILE A 11 4.97 16.50 3.94
N PRO A 12 4.61 16.28 2.67
CA PRO A 12 3.79 17.23 1.93
C PRO A 12 2.46 17.54 2.64
N SER A 13 1.90 18.72 2.42
CA SER A 13 0.67 19.16 3.09
C SER A 13 -0.54 18.25 2.81
N GLY A 14 -0.60 17.65 1.64
CA GLY A 14 -1.66 16.69 1.28
C GLY A 14 -1.40 15.27 1.73
N GLY A 15 -0.28 15.03 2.41
CA GLY A 15 0.11 13.67 2.80
C GLY A 15 1.01 12.99 1.78
N LEU A 16 1.40 11.77 2.10
CA LEU A 16 2.33 11.00 1.30
C LEU A 16 1.85 9.54 1.24
N ILE A 17 1.99 8.92 0.07
CA ILE A 17 1.71 7.49 -0.12
C ILE A 17 3.00 6.84 -0.59
N ILE A 18 3.42 5.79 0.11
CA ILE A 18 4.59 4.99 -0.26
C ILE A 18 4.11 3.56 -0.53
N LEU A 19 4.40 3.07 -1.72
CA LEU A 19 4.16 1.68 -2.07
C LEU A 19 5.42 0.87 -1.77
N ARG A 20 5.25 -0.18 -0.98
CA ARG A 20 6.32 -1.13 -0.69
C ARG A 20 5.99 -2.47 -1.34
N ASP A 21 6.99 -3.08 -1.96
CA ASP A 21 6.79 -4.34 -2.69
C ASP A 21 6.35 -5.48 -1.75
N GLY A 22 6.73 -5.42 -0.47
CA GLY A 22 6.29 -6.40 0.50
C GLY A 22 6.87 -7.78 0.28
N ASP A 23 6.05 -8.80 0.49
CA ASP A 23 6.46 -10.20 0.44
C ASP A 23 5.60 -10.97 -0.59
N PRO A 24 6.22 -11.51 -1.67
CA PRO A 24 5.49 -12.33 -2.62
C PRO A 24 5.09 -13.70 -2.06
N GLY A 25 5.71 -14.14 -0.96
CA GLY A 25 5.45 -15.45 -0.38
C GLY A 25 5.97 -16.60 -1.24
N GLU A 26 5.57 -17.81 -0.88
CA GLU A 26 5.86 -19.01 -1.65
C GLU A 26 4.78 -19.21 -2.71
N PRO A 27 5.14 -19.39 -3.98
CA PRO A 27 4.13 -19.64 -5.00
C PRO A 27 3.60 -21.06 -4.90
N GLU A 28 2.34 -21.23 -5.28
CA GLU A 28 1.77 -22.54 -5.53
C GLU A 28 2.12 -22.97 -6.95
N THR A 29 2.71 -24.16 -7.10
CA THR A 29 3.08 -24.68 -8.40
C THR A 29 1.87 -25.32 -9.08
N LEU A 30 1.54 -24.87 -10.28
CA LEU A 30 0.49 -25.44 -11.11
C LEU A 30 1.12 -26.23 -12.25
N LEU A 31 0.47 -27.34 -12.60
CA LEU A 31 0.91 -28.20 -13.72
C LEU A 31 -0.11 -28.10 -14.85
N SER A 32 0.35 -28.20 -16.10
CA SER A 32 -0.51 -28.26 -17.30
C SER A 32 -1.13 -26.91 -17.72
N PRO A 33 -0.34 -25.91 -18.12
CA PRO A 33 1.12 -25.85 -18.19
C PRO A 33 1.75 -25.54 -16.85
N LEU A 34 3.05 -25.78 -16.73
CA LEU A 34 3.79 -25.42 -15.53
C LEU A 34 3.76 -23.91 -15.34
N SER A 35 3.26 -23.48 -14.21
CA SER A 35 3.14 -22.06 -13.85
C SER A 35 3.17 -21.91 -12.34
N TYR A 36 3.28 -20.67 -11.89
CA TYR A 36 3.41 -20.34 -10.48
C TYR A 36 2.31 -19.36 -10.09
N TYR A 37 1.50 -19.75 -9.11
CA TYR A 37 0.41 -18.95 -8.56
C TYR A 37 0.89 -18.22 -7.31
N TRP A 38 0.76 -16.89 -7.32
CA TRP A 38 1.24 -16.03 -6.25
C TRP A 38 0.09 -15.36 -5.51
N GLN A 39 0.22 -15.30 -4.19
CA GLN A 39 -0.57 -14.45 -3.32
C GLN A 39 0.39 -13.44 -2.69
N HIS A 40 0.72 -12.43 -3.45
CA HIS A 40 1.71 -11.42 -3.10
C HIS A 40 1.10 -10.39 -2.16
N ARG A 41 1.73 -10.17 -1.01
CA ARG A 41 1.32 -9.16 -0.05
C ARG A 41 2.21 -7.92 -0.19
N ALA A 42 1.69 -6.90 -0.85
CA ALA A 42 2.32 -5.59 -0.89
C ALA A 42 1.81 -4.72 0.27
N LEU A 43 2.52 -3.66 0.57
CA LEU A 43 2.15 -2.73 1.63
C LEU A 43 2.06 -1.32 1.06
N VAL A 44 0.99 -0.61 1.41
CA VAL A 44 0.83 0.81 1.10
C VAL A 44 0.90 1.57 2.42
N GLU A 45 1.85 2.48 2.53
CA GLU A 45 1.94 3.39 3.67
C GLU A 45 1.32 4.73 3.30
N ALA A 46 0.34 5.18 4.09
CA ALA A 46 -0.26 6.48 3.97
C ALA A 46 0.16 7.32 5.17
N ILE A 47 0.75 8.49 4.94
CA ILE A 47 1.36 9.29 5.99
C ILE A 47 0.88 10.72 5.87
N VAL A 48 0.44 11.30 6.99
CA VAL A 48 0.02 12.69 7.09
C VAL A 48 0.71 13.36 8.27
N GLN A 49 0.95 14.66 8.17
CA GLN A 49 1.55 15.46 9.23
C GLN A 49 0.72 16.73 9.43
N LYS A 50 0.00 16.81 10.54
CA LYS A 50 -0.80 17.94 10.95
C LYS A 50 -0.70 18.10 12.46
N GLY A 51 -0.74 19.33 12.95
CA GLY A 51 -0.70 19.61 14.39
C GLY A 51 -1.99 19.25 15.13
N ASP A 52 -3.11 19.27 14.43
CA ASP A 52 -4.43 19.03 14.98
C ASP A 52 -4.89 17.59 14.68
N GLN A 53 -5.40 16.89 15.70
CA GLN A 53 -5.83 15.50 15.56
C GLN A 53 -6.95 15.35 14.53
N ALA A 54 -7.96 16.24 14.56
CA ALA A 54 -9.06 16.17 13.62
C ALA A 54 -8.57 16.39 12.18
N ALA A 55 -7.61 17.29 11.98
CA ALA A 55 -7.01 17.52 10.65
C ALA A 55 -6.20 16.31 10.18
N ARG A 56 -5.47 15.65 11.09
CA ARG A 56 -4.74 14.40 10.75
C ARG A 56 -5.70 13.31 10.31
N ASP A 57 -6.76 13.08 11.07
CA ASP A 57 -7.75 12.04 10.79
C ASP A 57 -8.44 12.29 9.46
N LEU A 58 -8.85 13.55 9.20
CA LEU A 58 -9.49 13.92 7.94
C LEU A 58 -8.54 13.72 6.74
N ALA A 59 -7.28 14.12 6.88
CA ALA A 59 -6.29 13.97 5.82
C ALA A 59 -6.01 12.48 5.52
N LEU A 60 -5.92 11.65 6.56
CA LEU A 60 -5.69 10.22 6.40
C LEU A 60 -6.89 9.53 5.74
N ASP A 61 -8.11 9.87 6.14
CA ASP A 61 -9.34 9.38 5.50
C ASP A 61 -9.39 9.76 4.02
N GLY A 62 -8.91 10.95 3.67
CA GLY A 62 -8.79 11.38 2.28
C GLY A 62 -7.83 10.50 1.47
N LEU A 63 -6.71 10.11 2.06
CA LEU A 63 -5.76 9.19 1.43
C LEU A 63 -6.36 7.78 1.26
N TYR A 64 -7.06 7.27 2.27
CA TYR A 64 -7.76 5.98 2.18
C TYR A 64 -8.76 5.98 1.02
N ARG A 65 -9.51 7.06 0.87
CA ARG A 65 -10.47 7.20 -0.23
C ARG A 65 -9.78 7.17 -1.58
N LYS A 66 -8.67 7.88 -1.74
CA LYS A 66 -7.90 7.87 -2.99
C LYS A 66 -7.38 6.48 -3.33
N ILE A 67 -6.84 5.77 -2.34
CA ILE A 67 -6.35 4.40 -2.54
C ILE A 67 -7.49 3.48 -2.92
N SER A 68 -8.61 3.55 -2.20
CA SER A 68 -9.79 2.72 -2.46
C SER A 68 -10.35 2.95 -3.86
N LEU A 69 -10.46 4.22 -4.28
CA LEU A 69 -10.95 4.56 -5.63
C LEU A 69 -10.00 4.09 -6.72
N ALA A 70 -8.70 4.23 -6.51
CA ALA A 70 -7.70 3.76 -7.48
C ALA A 70 -7.78 2.24 -7.67
N ILE A 71 -7.90 1.49 -6.58
CA ILE A 71 -8.03 0.03 -6.64
C ILE A 71 -9.36 -0.37 -7.29
N ALA A 72 -10.46 0.25 -6.89
CA ALA A 72 -11.78 -0.05 -7.45
C ALA A 72 -11.85 0.25 -8.96
N GLY A 73 -11.09 1.24 -9.42
CA GLY A 73 -11.03 1.62 -10.84
C GLY A 73 -10.19 0.68 -11.70
N ASP A 74 -9.31 -0.11 -11.09
CA ASP A 74 -8.42 -1.02 -11.84
C ASP A 74 -7.98 -2.19 -10.96
N ARG A 75 -8.86 -3.15 -10.77
CA ARG A 75 -8.61 -4.29 -9.88
C ARG A 75 -7.65 -5.33 -10.44
N THR A 76 -7.27 -5.20 -11.68
CA THR A 76 -6.33 -6.12 -12.34
C THR A 76 -5.02 -5.45 -12.72
N LEU A 77 -4.84 -4.17 -12.39
CA LEU A 77 -3.67 -3.37 -12.77
C LEU A 77 -3.38 -3.44 -14.27
N GLY A 78 -4.42 -3.21 -15.08
CA GLY A 78 -4.30 -3.29 -16.53
C GLY A 78 -4.09 -4.70 -17.06
N GLY A 79 -4.48 -5.71 -16.31
CA GLY A 79 -4.31 -7.12 -16.68
C GLY A 79 -3.02 -7.76 -16.16
N LEU A 80 -2.22 -7.04 -15.36
CA LEU A 80 -0.96 -7.56 -14.81
C LEU A 80 -1.18 -8.57 -13.68
N CYS A 81 -2.35 -8.53 -13.04
CA CYS A 81 -2.72 -9.51 -12.03
C CYS A 81 -4.19 -9.91 -12.19
N ASP A 82 -4.57 -11.04 -11.59
CA ASP A 82 -5.95 -11.53 -11.65
C ASP A 82 -6.86 -10.68 -10.77
N ARG A 83 -6.37 -10.30 -9.60
CA ARG A 83 -7.13 -9.49 -8.64
C ARG A 83 -6.21 -8.80 -7.65
N ILE A 84 -6.60 -7.60 -7.25
CA ILE A 84 -5.98 -6.83 -6.18
C ILE A 84 -7.05 -6.53 -5.13
N THR A 85 -6.76 -6.82 -3.86
CA THR A 85 -7.70 -6.66 -2.75
C THR A 85 -7.03 -5.91 -1.60
N PRO A 86 -7.54 -4.74 -1.20
CA PRO A 86 -7.04 -4.05 -0.01
C PRO A 86 -7.56 -4.74 1.25
N GLN A 87 -6.77 -4.72 2.30
CA GLN A 87 -7.13 -5.22 3.62
C GLN A 87 -7.27 -4.06 4.60
N ALA A 88 -7.74 -4.34 5.83
CA ALA A 88 -7.94 -3.31 6.83
C ALA A 88 -6.63 -2.60 7.18
N PRO A 89 -6.64 -1.26 7.26
CA PRO A 89 -5.45 -0.51 7.61
C PRO A 89 -5.09 -0.67 9.09
N ASP A 90 -3.80 -0.62 9.37
CA ASP A 90 -3.25 -0.54 10.72
C ASP A 90 -2.62 0.85 10.88
N SER A 91 -3.14 1.66 11.79
CA SER A 91 -2.74 3.06 11.92
C SER A 91 -2.01 3.34 13.23
N ASN A 92 -1.09 4.29 13.18
CA ASN A 92 -0.25 4.67 14.30
C ASN A 92 0.04 6.18 14.28
N VAL A 93 0.19 6.77 15.47
CA VAL A 93 0.55 8.18 15.62
C VAL A 93 1.95 8.27 16.19
N LEU A 94 2.81 9.03 15.51
CA LEU A 94 4.18 9.32 15.96
C LEU A 94 4.27 10.79 16.33
N ALA A 95 4.75 11.07 17.56
CA ALA A 95 5.04 12.42 18.00
C ALA A 95 6.52 12.70 17.81
N VAL A 96 6.84 13.77 17.10
CA VAL A 96 8.20 14.26 16.91
C VAL A 96 8.31 15.61 17.61
N GLU A 97 9.26 15.73 18.53
CA GLU A 97 9.47 16.97 19.30
C GLU A 97 9.75 18.14 18.36
N GLY A 98 9.06 19.26 18.58
CA GLY A 98 9.22 20.48 17.79
C GLY A 98 8.57 20.44 16.41
N SER A 99 7.84 19.39 16.08
CA SER A 99 7.17 19.23 14.78
C SER A 99 5.71 18.86 14.96
N PRO A 100 4.84 19.12 13.97
CA PRO A 100 3.50 18.58 13.95
C PRO A 100 3.53 17.06 14.01
N GLN A 101 2.54 16.47 14.67
CA GLN A 101 2.46 15.02 14.81
C GLN A 101 2.22 14.34 13.46
N ILE A 102 2.87 13.20 13.29
CA ILE A 102 2.75 12.36 12.11
C ILE A 102 1.79 11.21 12.44
N LYS A 103 0.80 11.00 11.58
CA LYS A 103 -0.03 9.81 11.63
C LYS A 103 0.19 8.99 10.36
N GLY A 104 0.51 7.73 10.53
CA GLY A 104 0.71 6.79 9.43
C GLY A 104 -0.22 5.62 9.52
N ALA A 105 -0.47 4.98 8.40
CA ALA A 105 -1.20 3.73 8.33
C ALA A 105 -0.54 2.82 7.32
N ILE A 106 -0.55 1.53 7.61
CA ILE A 106 -0.10 0.49 6.69
C ILE A 106 -1.34 -0.23 6.20
N ILE A 107 -1.54 -0.26 4.89
CA ILE A 107 -2.65 -0.94 4.24
C ILE A 107 -2.07 -2.12 3.48
N PRO A 108 -2.24 -3.36 3.97
CA PRO A 108 -1.84 -4.52 3.21
C PRO A 108 -2.71 -4.67 1.98
N ILE A 109 -2.08 -5.03 0.86
CA ILE A 109 -2.78 -5.28 -0.40
C ILE A 109 -2.37 -6.65 -0.88
N GLU A 110 -3.36 -7.51 -1.15
CA GLU A 110 -3.12 -8.82 -1.73
C GLU A 110 -3.22 -8.75 -3.24
N LEU A 111 -2.17 -9.22 -3.91
CA LEU A 111 -2.08 -9.30 -5.36
C LEU A 111 -2.07 -10.78 -5.74
N ILE A 112 -2.99 -11.19 -6.59
CA ILE A 112 -3.06 -12.56 -7.08
C ILE A 112 -2.67 -12.56 -8.54
N TYR A 113 -1.63 -13.31 -8.88
CA TYR A 113 -1.15 -13.42 -10.26
C TYR A 113 -0.45 -14.74 -10.51
N VAL A 114 -0.31 -15.08 -11.79
CA VAL A 114 0.34 -16.31 -12.24
C VAL A 114 1.51 -15.93 -13.14
N THR A 115 2.64 -16.60 -12.95
CA THR A 115 3.82 -16.40 -13.79
C THR A 115 4.30 -17.75 -14.36
N ALA A 116 5.00 -17.70 -15.48
CA ALA A 116 5.62 -18.88 -16.09
C ALA A 116 6.99 -19.19 -15.49
N ASP A 117 7.58 -18.27 -14.75
CA ASP A 117 8.91 -18.34 -14.17
C ASP A 117 8.82 -18.04 -12.66
N PRO A 118 9.56 -18.79 -11.79
CA PRO A 118 9.51 -18.54 -10.36
C PRO A 118 10.08 -17.17 -9.92
N LEU A 119 10.77 -16.48 -10.79
CA LEU A 119 11.24 -15.12 -10.52
C LEU A 119 10.27 -14.02 -10.99
N GLY A 120 9.19 -14.41 -11.59
CA GLY A 120 8.14 -13.47 -12.01
C GLY A 120 7.96 -13.26 -13.48
#